data_6679dd4e44b23bb89486cb2977694e85
#
_entry.id   6679dd4e44b23bb89486cb2977694e85
#
_cell.length_a   1.000
_cell.length_b   1.000
_cell.length_c   1.000
_cell.angle_alpha   90.00
_cell.angle_beta   90.00
_cell.angle_gamma   90.00
#
_symmetry.space_group_name_H-M   'P 1'
#
loop_
_entity.id
_entity.type
_entity.pdbx_description
1 polymer ?
#
loop_
_entity_poly.entity_id
_entity_poly.type
_entity_poly.pdbx_seq_one_letter_code
_entity_poly.pdbx_strand_id
1 'polypeptide(L)'
;YDTFKPSQKPELSFAGQGVVLGQARLTGSLDLVDIANQTITVTDYKTGKPSTSWTGKSDYEKVKLHKYRQQLMFYELLCANSRDYAKYDFGGAVLQFVEPDSRGDIYQLDDRFSRDELADFQRLIAAVWRCITTLELPDISNYQASYQGMIQFEKDLISSEYPARE
;
A
#
# COMPACT_ATOMS: atom_id res chain seq x y z
N TYR A 1 -22.26 7.52 19.30
CA TYR A 1 -21.64 7.52 17.95
C TYR A 1 -20.65 8.67 17.96
N ASP A 2 -19.35 8.34 18.00
CA ASP A 2 -18.32 9.38 17.88
C ASP A 2 -18.36 9.90 16.44
N THR A 3 -18.69 11.17 16.31
CA THR A 3 -18.64 11.87 15.03
C THR A 3 -17.17 12.08 14.65
N PHE A 4 -16.85 11.93 13.37
CA PHE A 4 -15.51 12.22 12.87
C PHE A 4 -15.10 13.65 13.23
N LYS A 5 -13.81 13.83 13.58
CA LYS A 5 -13.26 15.17 13.82
C LYS A 5 -13.26 15.98 12.51
N PRO A 6 -13.31 17.32 12.58
CA PRO A 6 -13.25 18.16 11.37
C PRO A 6 -12.02 17.93 10.49
N SER A 7 -10.91 17.45 11.07
CA SER A 7 -9.69 17.07 10.36
C SER A 7 -9.79 15.73 9.62
N GLN A 8 -10.79 14.92 9.94
CA GLN A 8 -10.95 13.56 9.45
C GLN A 8 -11.87 13.53 8.23
N LYS A 9 -11.43 12.80 7.19
CA LYS A 9 -12.18 12.55 5.96
C LYS A 9 -12.34 11.05 5.77
N PRO A 10 -13.51 10.47 6.06
CA PRO A 10 -13.78 9.08 5.79
C PRO A 10 -13.99 8.85 4.28
N GLU A 11 -13.69 7.65 3.82
CA GLU A 11 -13.90 7.18 2.45
C GLU A 11 -13.41 8.16 1.38
N LEU A 12 -12.17 8.69 1.57
CA LEU A 12 -11.60 9.68 0.67
C LEU A 12 -11.23 9.05 -0.67
N SER A 13 -11.94 9.45 -1.73
CA SER A 13 -11.68 8.96 -3.09
C SER A 13 -10.63 9.80 -3.83
N PHE A 14 -9.69 9.11 -4.52
CA PHE A 14 -8.67 9.71 -5.39
C PHE A 14 -9.02 9.66 -6.87
N ALA A 15 -10.24 9.24 -7.25
CA ALA A 15 -10.65 9.11 -8.65
C ALA A 15 -10.51 10.43 -9.47
N GLY A 16 -10.70 11.59 -8.83
CA GLY A 16 -10.57 12.91 -9.46
C GLY A 16 -9.23 13.59 -9.23
N GLN A 17 -8.24 12.95 -8.61
CA GLN A 17 -7.00 13.60 -8.15
C GLN A 17 -5.87 13.63 -9.19
N GLY A 18 -6.03 12.92 -10.32
CA GLY A 18 -5.06 12.93 -11.42
C GLY A 18 -3.70 12.31 -11.06
N VAL A 19 -3.70 11.30 -10.18
CA VAL A 19 -2.46 10.66 -9.75
C VAL A 19 -1.83 9.86 -10.88
N VAL A 20 -0.58 10.16 -11.22
CA VAL A 20 0.19 9.49 -12.27
C VAL A 20 1.59 9.17 -11.75
N LEU A 21 2.02 7.93 -11.93
CA LEU A 21 3.39 7.47 -11.70
C LEU A 21 3.98 6.94 -13.02
N GLY A 22 4.89 7.73 -13.62
CA GLY A 22 5.36 7.43 -14.96
C GLY A 22 4.19 7.40 -15.96
N GLN A 23 3.88 6.24 -16.50
CA GLN A 23 2.74 6.03 -17.41
C GLN A 23 1.50 5.47 -16.72
N ALA A 24 1.62 4.99 -15.48
CA ALA A 24 0.53 4.39 -14.73
C ALA A 24 -0.40 5.46 -14.12
N ARG A 25 -1.68 5.38 -14.44
CA ARG A 25 -2.72 6.17 -13.76
C ARG A 25 -3.21 5.40 -12.55
N LEU A 26 -3.13 6.03 -11.40
CA LEU A 26 -3.52 5.43 -10.13
C LEU A 26 -4.79 6.05 -9.60
N THR A 27 -5.60 5.23 -8.97
CA THR A 27 -6.78 5.66 -8.23
C THR A 27 -7.03 4.72 -7.05
N GLY A 28 -7.82 5.17 -6.11
CA GLY A 28 -8.19 4.38 -4.94
C GLY A 28 -9.09 5.18 -4.01
N SER A 29 -9.54 4.52 -2.96
CA SER A 29 -10.24 5.15 -1.85
C SER A 29 -9.54 4.75 -0.55
N LEU A 30 -9.41 5.70 0.37
CA LEU A 30 -8.80 5.52 1.66
C LEU A 30 -9.90 5.55 2.72
N ASP A 31 -9.89 4.58 3.64
CA ASP A 31 -10.98 4.43 4.62
C ASP A 31 -11.09 5.66 5.54
N LEU A 32 -9.96 6.15 6.04
CA LEU A 32 -9.92 7.36 6.85
C LEU A 32 -8.62 8.13 6.62
N VAL A 33 -8.75 9.43 6.40
CA VAL A 33 -7.63 10.36 6.29
C VAL A 33 -7.79 11.44 7.34
N ASP A 34 -6.77 11.67 8.16
CA ASP A 34 -6.69 12.76 9.12
C ASP A 34 -5.66 13.80 8.65
N ILE A 35 -6.09 15.06 8.53
CA ILE A 35 -5.23 16.16 8.09
C ILE A 35 -5.12 17.18 9.20
N ALA A 36 -3.98 17.24 9.85
CA ALA A 36 -3.71 18.17 10.94
C ALA A 36 -2.27 18.72 10.83
N ASN A 37 -2.08 20.01 11.09
CA ASN A 37 -0.77 20.66 11.15
C ASN A 37 0.11 20.39 9.91
N GLN A 38 -0.45 20.50 8.70
CA GLN A 38 0.20 20.22 7.42
C GLN A 38 0.63 18.76 7.23
N THR A 39 0.16 17.87 8.08
CA THR A 39 0.47 16.44 8.02
C THR A 39 -0.79 15.64 7.69
N ILE A 40 -0.65 14.66 6.81
CA ILE A 40 -1.68 13.70 6.45
C ILE A 40 -1.34 12.33 7.03
N THR A 41 -2.28 11.74 7.77
CA THR A 41 -2.17 10.37 8.29
C THR A 41 -3.33 9.54 7.76
N VAL A 42 -3.05 8.32 7.38
CA VAL A 42 -4.04 7.42 6.79
C VAL A 42 -4.30 6.25 7.73
N THR A 43 -5.58 5.90 7.93
CA THR A 43 -5.98 4.69 8.65
C THR A 43 -6.76 3.79 7.70
N ASP A 44 -6.37 2.53 7.64
CA ASP A 44 -7.04 1.47 6.91
C ASP A 44 -7.63 0.46 7.91
N TYR A 45 -8.92 0.18 7.78
CA TYR A 45 -9.64 -0.71 8.69
C TYR A 45 -9.66 -2.14 8.16
N LYS A 46 -9.31 -3.09 9.01
CA LYS A 46 -9.28 -4.51 8.67
C LYS A 46 -10.22 -5.32 9.54
N THR A 47 -11.06 -6.12 8.90
CA THR A 47 -11.85 -7.16 9.53
C THR A 47 -11.04 -8.45 9.66
N GLY A 48 -11.50 -9.35 10.53
CA GLY A 48 -10.91 -10.66 10.77
C GLY A 48 -9.78 -10.67 11.80
N LYS A 49 -9.19 -11.84 11.99
CA LYS A 49 -8.21 -12.07 13.06
C LYS A 49 -7.06 -11.06 13.02
N PRO A 50 -6.84 -10.32 14.13
CA PRO A 50 -5.80 -9.30 14.19
C PRO A 50 -4.38 -9.89 14.14
N SER A 51 -3.46 -9.12 13.56
CA SER A 51 -2.02 -9.32 13.68
C SER A 51 -1.49 -8.34 14.72
N THR A 52 -0.58 -8.81 15.57
CA THR A 52 -0.03 -8.03 16.70
C THR A 52 1.30 -7.35 16.38
N SER A 53 1.87 -7.65 15.22
CA SER A 53 3.12 -7.06 14.72
C SER A 53 3.22 -7.25 13.21
N TRP A 54 4.15 -6.52 12.59
CA TRP A 54 4.48 -6.70 11.17
C TRP A 54 5.25 -8.00 10.86
N THR A 55 5.61 -8.77 11.88
CA THR A 55 6.32 -10.05 11.74
C THR A 55 5.31 -11.21 11.73
N GLY A 56 5.06 -11.77 10.55
CA GLY A 56 4.21 -12.96 10.41
C GLY A 56 4.90 -14.24 10.89
N LYS A 57 4.16 -15.14 11.52
CA LYS A 57 4.65 -16.44 12.01
C LYS A 57 4.62 -17.53 10.94
N SER A 58 3.63 -17.49 10.08
CA SER A 58 3.46 -18.42 8.94
C SER A 58 3.67 -17.71 7.61
N ASP A 59 3.90 -18.44 6.54
CA ASP A 59 3.97 -17.89 5.19
C ASP A 59 2.68 -17.15 4.81
N TYR A 60 1.53 -17.67 5.20
CA TYR A 60 0.24 -17.02 4.99
C TYR A 60 0.19 -15.64 5.66
N GLU A 61 0.60 -15.55 6.94
CA GLU A 61 0.64 -14.27 7.66
C GLU A 61 1.65 -13.29 7.05
N LYS A 62 2.83 -13.78 6.65
CA LYS A 62 3.86 -12.95 5.98
C LYS A 62 3.35 -12.37 4.68
N VAL A 63 2.71 -13.18 3.83
CA VAL A 63 2.10 -12.73 2.56
C VAL A 63 0.99 -11.72 2.83
N LYS A 64 0.12 -11.98 3.82
CA LYS A 64 -0.97 -11.08 4.21
C LYS A 64 -0.42 -9.72 4.65
N LEU A 65 0.56 -9.70 5.56
CA LEU A 65 1.16 -8.48 6.09
C LEU A 65 1.94 -7.72 5.02
N HIS A 66 2.64 -8.42 4.13
CA HIS A 66 3.31 -7.80 2.99
C HIS A 66 2.32 -7.06 2.08
N LYS A 67 1.20 -7.69 1.73
CA LYS A 67 0.14 -7.04 0.94
C LYS A 67 -0.47 -5.82 1.64
N TYR A 68 -0.66 -5.89 2.95
CA TYR A 68 -1.14 -4.75 3.72
C TYR A 68 -0.13 -3.61 3.71
N ARG A 69 1.15 -3.93 3.85
CA ARG A 69 2.23 -2.94 3.78
C ARG A 69 2.28 -2.26 2.40
N GLN A 70 2.15 -3.03 1.33
CA GLN A 70 2.05 -2.49 -0.04
C GLN A 70 0.82 -1.59 -0.21
N GLN A 71 -0.31 -1.94 0.38
CA GLN A 71 -1.51 -1.11 0.35
C GLN A 71 -1.26 0.24 1.04
N LEU A 72 -0.62 0.24 2.20
CA LEU A 72 -0.28 1.48 2.90
C LEU A 72 0.73 2.34 2.14
N MET A 73 1.76 1.73 1.51
CA MET A 73 2.68 2.44 0.60
C MET A 73 1.93 3.04 -0.59
N PHE A 74 0.97 2.31 -1.14
CA PHE A 74 0.14 2.81 -2.24
C PHE A 74 -0.66 4.06 -1.83
N TYR A 75 -1.17 4.10 -0.60
CA TYR A 75 -1.86 5.27 -0.07
C TYR A 75 -0.94 6.48 0.08
N GLU A 76 0.30 6.29 0.53
CA GLU A 76 1.29 7.36 0.55
C GLU A 76 1.57 7.91 -0.86
N LEU A 77 1.74 7.03 -1.85
CA LEU A 77 1.94 7.43 -3.24
C LEU A 77 0.72 8.16 -3.82
N LEU A 78 -0.50 7.74 -3.49
CA LEU A 78 -1.71 8.47 -3.87
C LEU A 78 -1.71 9.89 -3.28
N CYS A 79 -1.43 10.04 -1.99
CA CYS A 79 -1.38 11.35 -1.33
C CYS A 79 -0.29 12.22 -1.94
N ALA A 80 0.94 11.71 -2.05
CA ALA A 80 2.12 12.46 -2.51
C ALA A 80 2.03 12.93 -3.97
N ASN A 81 1.27 12.23 -4.82
CA ASN A 81 1.16 12.55 -6.25
C ASN A 81 -0.21 13.09 -6.64
N SER A 82 -1.07 13.40 -5.69
CA SER A 82 -2.41 13.95 -5.95
C SER A 82 -2.40 15.47 -6.08
N ARG A 83 -3.34 16.00 -6.84
CA ARG A 83 -3.49 17.46 -7.04
C ARG A 83 -3.73 18.22 -5.72
N ASP A 84 -4.58 17.69 -4.86
CA ASP A 84 -5.07 18.44 -3.69
C ASP A 84 -4.31 18.11 -2.40
N TYR A 85 -3.65 16.93 -2.33
CA TYR A 85 -3.03 16.42 -1.11
C TYR A 85 -1.50 16.39 -1.12
N ALA A 86 -0.85 16.53 -2.28
CA ALA A 86 0.62 16.52 -2.39
C ALA A 86 1.34 17.65 -1.61
N LYS A 87 0.59 18.64 -1.16
CA LYS A 87 1.10 19.75 -0.33
C LYS A 87 1.28 19.39 1.16
N TYR A 88 0.76 18.24 1.59
CA TYR A 88 0.87 17.80 2.97
C TYR A 88 2.03 16.81 3.13
N ASP A 89 2.72 16.87 4.26
CA ASP A 89 3.69 15.87 4.64
C ASP A 89 2.99 14.58 5.04
N PHE A 90 3.46 13.43 4.57
CA PHE A 90 2.90 12.15 4.98
C PHE A 90 3.40 11.76 6.36
N GLY A 91 2.50 11.72 7.34
CA GLY A 91 2.81 11.45 8.75
C GLY A 91 2.91 9.97 9.08
N GLY A 92 2.42 9.10 8.21
CA GLY A 92 2.40 7.66 8.40
C GLY A 92 1.05 7.04 8.09
N ALA A 93 1.02 5.72 8.13
CA ALA A 93 -0.17 4.92 7.90
C ALA A 93 -0.43 3.97 9.08
N VAL A 94 -1.69 3.75 9.37
CA VAL A 94 -2.17 2.89 10.46
C VAL A 94 -3.06 1.81 9.87
N LEU A 95 -2.76 0.56 10.20
CA LEU A 95 -3.63 -0.58 9.95
C LEU A 95 -4.41 -0.85 11.25
N GLN A 96 -5.70 -0.58 11.26
CA GLN A 96 -6.57 -0.74 12.43
C GLN A 96 -7.42 -1.99 12.27
N PHE A 97 -7.20 -2.98 13.15
CA PHE A 97 -8.11 -4.12 13.24
C PHE A 97 -9.35 -3.71 14.03
N VAL A 98 -10.54 -4.06 13.52
CA VAL A 98 -11.81 -3.73 14.16
C VAL A 98 -12.39 -4.89 14.95
N GLU A 99 -11.88 -6.10 14.76
CA GLU A 99 -12.28 -7.28 15.53
C GLU A 99 -11.29 -7.51 16.66
N PRO A 100 -11.75 -7.76 17.87
CA PRO A 100 -10.88 -8.07 19.00
C PRO A 100 -10.28 -9.48 18.87
N ASP A 101 -9.19 -9.71 19.56
CA ASP A 101 -8.65 -11.07 19.74
C ASP A 101 -9.49 -11.87 20.76
N SER A 102 -9.05 -13.10 21.04
CA SER A 102 -9.73 -13.97 22.02
C SER A 102 -9.76 -13.44 23.47
N ARG A 103 -8.98 -12.40 23.78
CA ARG A 103 -8.93 -11.73 25.08
C ARG A 103 -9.74 -10.43 25.09
N GLY A 104 -10.29 -10.02 23.97
CA GLY A 104 -11.01 -8.75 23.79
C GLY A 104 -10.12 -7.57 23.42
N ASP A 105 -8.84 -7.80 23.13
CA ASP A 105 -7.90 -6.73 22.76
C ASP A 105 -8.03 -6.36 21.27
N ILE A 106 -8.03 -5.05 21.00
CA ILE A 106 -8.01 -4.48 19.65
C ILE A 106 -6.59 -4.03 19.33
N TYR A 107 -6.13 -4.31 18.12
CA TYR A 107 -4.76 -4.04 17.69
C TYR A 107 -4.71 -3.06 16.53
N GLN A 108 -3.65 -2.27 16.52
CA GLN A 108 -3.25 -1.47 15.38
C GLN A 108 -1.77 -1.69 15.05
N LEU A 109 -1.40 -1.51 13.80
CA LEU A 109 -0.01 -1.54 13.34
C LEU A 109 0.28 -0.24 12.62
N ASP A 110 1.19 0.54 13.18
CA ASP A 110 1.68 1.77 12.55
C ASP A 110 2.83 1.45 11.61
N ASP A 111 2.95 2.19 10.51
CA ASP A 111 4.09 2.08 9.61
C ASP A 111 4.45 3.45 9.00
N ARG A 112 5.74 3.58 8.66
CA ARG A 112 6.33 4.68 7.91
C ARG A 112 7.36 4.10 6.96
N PHE A 113 7.36 4.58 5.74
CA PHE A 113 8.19 4.01 4.70
C PHE A 113 9.40 4.89 4.42
N SER A 114 10.55 4.25 4.22
CA SER A 114 11.74 4.94 3.75
C SER A 114 11.59 5.32 2.27
N ARG A 115 12.39 6.29 1.84
CA ARG A 115 12.43 6.68 0.42
C ARG A 115 12.79 5.53 -0.51
N ASP A 116 13.69 4.65 -0.06
CA ASP A 116 14.13 3.50 -0.85
C ASP A 116 13.01 2.46 -1.01
N GLU A 117 12.26 2.16 0.06
CA GLU A 117 11.09 1.27 0.00
C GLU A 117 10.02 1.81 -0.95
N LEU A 118 9.72 3.11 -0.87
CA LEU A 118 8.76 3.73 -1.79
C LEU A 118 9.26 3.72 -3.23
N ALA A 119 10.56 3.96 -3.46
CA ALA A 119 11.16 3.90 -4.79
C ALA A 119 11.10 2.48 -5.38
N ASP A 120 11.36 1.46 -4.58
CA ASP A 120 11.23 0.05 -5.00
C ASP A 120 9.78 -0.28 -5.33
N PHE A 121 8.84 0.18 -4.50
CA PHE A 121 7.42 -0.05 -4.75
C PHE A 121 6.91 0.70 -5.99
N GLN A 122 7.40 1.90 -6.26
CA GLN A 122 7.12 2.62 -7.53
C GLN A 122 7.64 1.84 -8.74
N ARG A 123 8.84 1.25 -8.66
CA ARG A 123 9.38 0.38 -9.73
C ARG A 123 8.51 -0.85 -9.94
N LEU A 124 8.03 -1.45 -8.86
CA LEU A 124 7.10 -2.58 -8.94
C LEU A 124 5.78 -2.18 -9.65
N ILE A 125 5.19 -1.05 -9.28
CA ILE A 125 3.98 -0.53 -9.94
C ILE A 125 4.23 -0.30 -11.44
N ALA A 126 5.36 0.29 -11.80
CA ALA A 126 5.73 0.52 -13.20
C ALA A 126 5.91 -0.79 -13.98
N ALA A 127 6.55 -1.80 -13.37
CA ALA A 127 6.72 -3.11 -13.96
C ALA A 127 5.39 -3.84 -14.17
N VAL A 128 4.51 -3.83 -13.17
CA VAL A 128 3.15 -4.39 -13.26
C VAL A 128 2.33 -3.67 -14.34
N TRP A 129 2.38 -2.34 -14.36
CA TRP A 129 1.69 -1.55 -15.39
C TRP A 129 2.14 -1.92 -16.80
N ARG A 130 3.44 -2.06 -17.01
CA ARG A 130 3.99 -2.51 -18.29
C ARG A 130 3.45 -3.89 -18.67
N CYS A 131 3.52 -4.88 -17.77
CA CYS A 131 3.00 -6.22 -18.05
C CYS A 131 1.51 -6.20 -18.45
N ILE A 132 0.70 -5.36 -17.80
CA ILE A 132 -0.72 -5.21 -18.11
C ILE A 132 -0.92 -4.58 -19.50
N THR A 133 -0.17 -3.52 -19.81
CA THR A 133 -0.36 -2.76 -21.06
C THR A 133 0.21 -3.45 -22.29
N THR A 134 1.28 -4.25 -22.13
CA THR A 134 1.86 -5.04 -23.22
C THR A 134 1.26 -6.43 -23.35
N LEU A 135 0.49 -6.88 -22.34
CA LEU A 135 -0.01 -8.25 -22.20
C LEU A 135 1.11 -9.31 -22.13
N GLU A 136 2.33 -8.88 -21.77
CA GLU A 136 3.49 -9.74 -21.57
C GLU A 136 3.56 -10.14 -20.09
N LEU A 137 2.77 -11.15 -19.73
CA LEU A 137 2.75 -11.63 -18.35
C LEU A 137 3.96 -12.53 -18.07
N PRO A 138 4.65 -12.35 -16.93
CA PRO A 138 5.79 -13.18 -16.58
C PRO A 138 5.38 -14.62 -16.31
N ASP A 139 6.26 -15.58 -16.62
CA ASP A 139 6.09 -16.98 -16.23
C ASP A 139 6.38 -17.13 -14.72
N ILE A 140 5.39 -17.59 -13.99
CA ILE A 140 5.48 -17.80 -12.54
C ILE A 140 5.79 -19.24 -12.14
N SER A 141 5.94 -20.16 -13.11
CA SER A 141 6.12 -21.60 -12.86
C SER A 141 7.38 -21.95 -12.07
N ASN A 142 8.40 -21.07 -12.14
CA ASN A 142 9.70 -21.24 -11.47
C ASN A 142 9.71 -20.72 -10.02
N TYR A 143 8.64 -20.09 -9.54
CA TYR A 143 8.58 -19.55 -8.19
C TYR A 143 7.83 -20.47 -7.25
N GLN A 144 8.36 -20.66 -6.06
CA GLN A 144 7.67 -21.43 -5.02
C GLN A 144 6.40 -20.70 -4.55
N ALA A 145 5.33 -21.43 -4.29
CA ALA A 145 4.11 -20.91 -3.67
C ALA A 145 4.33 -20.62 -2.18
N SER A 146 5.20 -19.65 -1.87
CA SER A 146 5.63 -19.26 -0.53
C SER A 146 5.86 -17.74 -0.46
N TYR A 147 6.03 -17.20 0.75
CA TYR A 147 6.42 -15.81 0.95
C TYR A 147 7.75 -15.48 0.24
N GLN A 148 8.74 -16.36 0.34
CA GLN A 148 10.03 -16.16 -0.30
C GLN A 148 9.93 -16.16 -1.82
N GLY A 149 9.15 -17.07 -2.41
CA GLY A 149 8.92 -17.10 -3.85
C GLY A 149 8.22 -15.83 -4.35
N MET A 150 7.26 -15.30 -3.60
CA MET A 150 6.60 -14.02 -3.91
C MET A 150 7.60 -12.85 -3.90
N ILE A 151 8.43 -12.74 -2.86
CA ILE A 151 9.45 -11.68 -2.76
C ILE A 151 10.48 -11.79 -3.89
N GLN A 152 10.91 -13.01 -4.23
CA GLN A 152 11.83 -13.23 -5.35
C GLN A 152 11.21 -12.79 -6.67
N PHE A 153 9.95 -13.16 -6.90
CA PHE A 153 9.21 -12.75 -8.10
C PHE A 153 9.12 -11.22 -8.22
N GLU A 154 8.77 -10.51 -7.15
CA GLU A 154 8.72 -9.05 -7.16
C GLU A 154 10.07 -8.42 -7.48
N LYS A 155 11.16 -8.95 -6.90
CA LYS A 155 12.53 -8.48 -7.17
C LYS A 155 12.92 -8.70 -8.65
N ASP A 156 12.64 -9.88 -9.18
CA ASP A 156 12.95 -10.20 -10.57
C ASP A 156 12.12 -9.33 -11.53
N LEU A 157 10.87 -9.06 -11.18
CA LEU A 157 9.99 -8.19 -11.98
C LEU A 157 10.49 -6.73 -12.01
N ILE A 158 11.03 -6.23 -10.91
CA ILE A 158 11.64 -4.89 -10.82
C ILE A 158 12.97 -4.84 -11.60
N SER A 159 13.79 -5.89 -11.49
CA SER A 159 15.11 -5.96 -12.10
C SER A 159 15.11 -6.33 -13.58
N SER A 160 14.01 -6.88 -14.09
CA SER A 160 13.89 -7.19 -15.51
C SER A 160 13.96 -5.89 -16.30
N GLU A 161 15.15 -5.58 -16.82
CA GLU A 161 15.39 -4.56 -17.83
C GLU A 161 14.73 -5.00 -19.14
N TYR A 162 13.45 -4.76 -19.27
CA TYR A 162 12.86 -4.76 -20.59
C TYR A 162 13.29 -3.45 -21.24
N PRO A 163 14.01 -3.51 -22.37
CA PRO A 163 14.37 -2.29 -23.09
C PRO A 163 13.08 -1.53 -23.39
N ALA A 164 13.07 -0.25 -23.02
CA ALA A 164 12.06 0.66 -23.51
C ALA A 164 12.08 0.55 -25.04
N ARG A 165 11.01 0.06 -25.64
CA ARG A 165 10.86 0.18 -27.09
C ARG A 165 10.72 1.67 -27.37
N GLU A 166 11.70 2.21 -28.12
CA GLU A 166 11.68 3.56 -28.68
C GLU A 166 10.40 3.81 -29.49
#